data_857188fe82e4919e069cfd296b95521c
#
_entry.id   857188fe82e4919e069cfd296b95521c
#
_cell.length_a   1.000
_cell.length_b   1.000
_cell.length_c   1.000
_cell.angle_alpha   90.00
_cell.angle_beta   90.00
_cell.angle_gamma   90.00
#
_symmetry.space_group_name_H-M   'P 1'
#
loop_
_entity.id
_entity.type
_entity.pdbx_description
1 polymer ?
#
loop_
_entity_poly.entity_id
_entity_poly.type
_entity_poly.pdbx_seq_one_letter_code
_entity_poly.pdbx_strand_id
1 'polypeptide(L)'
;MSAPESPHEFLRRDEYLGPLVEEHGELTVEPANDFFERFVVSIIRQQVSMASATATRERLFEAVEVAPEGILAADDEVLQDAGLSRQKTTYVNNIAETFVEKGYSREYFVEMSDDAIRDALTEISGVGPWTADMQLIFSLGRPDVFPVGDLGIRKGMVQLFDDLDRRDRTAMVERSQRWAPYRSYASLYLWRATEA
;
A
#
# COMPACT_ATOMS: atom_id res chain seq x y z
N MET A 1 0.50 -30.88 16.40
CA MET A 1 1.05 -29.77 15.61
C MET A 1 0.57 -28.50 16.29
N SER A 2 1.49 -27.66 16.79
CA SER A 2 1.11 -26.34 17.32
C SER A 2 0.46 -25.53 16.20
N ALA A 3 -0.57 -24.75 16.53
CA ALA A 3 -1.14 -23.78 15.61
C ALA A 3 -0.01 -22.86 15.09
N PRO A 4 -0.08 -22.41 13.84
CA PRO A 4 0.90 -21.43 13.36
C PRO A 4 0.85 -20.20 14.28
N GLU A 5 2.02 -19.69 14.64
CA GLU A 5 2.17 -18.51 15.49
C GLU A 5 1.49 -17.31 14.82
N SER A 6 0.72 -16.52 15.57
CA SER A 6 0.11 -15.32 15.04
C SER A 6 1.17 -14.24 14.73
N PRO A 7 0.93 -13.36 13.74
CA PRO A 7 1.84 -12.25 13.45
C PRO A 7 2.17 -11.41 14.69
N HIS A 8 1.18 -11.19 15.54
CA HIS A 8 1.33 -10.38 16.76
C HIS A 8 2.17 -11.09 17.83
N GLU A 9 1.99 -12.39 18.03
CA GLU A 9 2.83 -13.18 18.95
C GLU A 9 4.29 -13.19 18.50
N PHE A 10 4.50 -13.31 17.19
CA PHE A 10 5.84 -13.25 16.58
C PHE A 10 6.49 -11.88 16.79
N LEU A 11 5.81 -10.79 16.43
CA LEU A 11 6.34 -9.43 16.52
C LEU A 11 6.48 -8.93 17.95
N ARG A 12 5.64 -9.40 18.88
CA ARG A 12 5.74 -9.08 20.32
C ARG A 12 7.06 -9.51 20.94
N ARG A 13 7.71 -10.54 20.40
CA ARG A 13 9.03 -11.02 20.89
C ARG A 13 10.20 -10.23 20.34
N ASP A 14 9.98 -9.41 19.32
CA ASP A 14 11.01 -8.55 18.78
C ASP A 14 11.30 -7.39 19.76
N GLU A 15 12.57 -7.17 20.07
CA GLU A 15 13.01 -6.15 21.04
C GLU A 15 12.61 -4.72 20.66
N TYR A 16 12.44 -4.44 19.35
CA TYR A 16 12.10 -3.11 18.83
C TYR A 16 10.59 -2.95 18.57
N LEU A 17 9.94 -3.96 17.99
CA LEU A 17 8.50 -3.89 17.71
C LEU A 17 7.63 -4.33 18.88
N GLY A 18 8.13 -5.17 19.78
CA GLY A 18 7.36 -5.63 20.94
C GLY A 18 6.70 -4.49 21.71
N PRO A 19 7.42 -3.43 22.12
CA PRO A 19 6.83 -2.28 22.78
C PRO A 19 5.70 -1.61 21.99
N LEU A 20 5.81 -1.50 20.66
CA LEU A 20 4.78 -0.93 19.79
C LEU A 20 3.54 -1.84 19.69
N VAL A 21 3.75 -3.17 19.68
CA VAL A 21 2.64 -4.15 19.72
C VAL A 21 1.86 -4.02 21.05
N GLU A 22 2.56 -3.84 22.16
CA GLU A 22 1.91 -3.65 23.47
C GLU A 22 1.15 -2.31 23.55
N GLU A 23 1.71 -1.24 22.97
CA GLU A 23 1.12 0.11 22.99
C GLU A 23 -0.12 0.22 22.10
N HIS A 24 -0.02 -0.30 20.85
CA HIS A 24 -1.05 -0.10 19.83
C HIS A 24 -2.03 -1.29 19.70
N GLY A 25 -1.78 -2.40 20.43
CA GLY A 25 -2.57 -3.61 20.29
C GLY A 25 -2.36 -4.33 18.95
N GLU A 26 -3.28 -5.22 18.61
CA GLU A 26 -3.20 -6.03 17.40
C GLU A 26 -3.69 -5.24 16.18
N LEU A 27 -2.76 -4.90 15.28
CA LEU A 27 -3.05 -4.27 14.00
C LEU A 27 -3.17 -5.34 12.91
N THR A 28 -4.22 -5.29 12.10
CA THR A 28 -4.50 -6.31 11.09
C THR A 28 -4.18 -5.82 9.67
N VAL A 29 -3.64 -6.74 8.86
CA VAL A 29 -3.49 -6.57 7.43
C VAL A 29 -4.73 -7.17 6.77
N GLU A 30 -5.75 -6.33 6.56
CA GLU A 30 -6.99 -6.76 5.92
C GLU A 30 -7.03 -6.27 4.47
N PRO A 31 -7.34 -7.18 3.52
CA PRO A 31 -7.51 -6.76 2.13
C PRO A 31 -8.73 -5.84 2.01
N ALA A 32 -8.60 -4.78 1.22
CA ALA A 32 -9.70 -3.87 0.93
C ALA A 32 -10.90 -4.61 0.32
N ASN A 33 -12.11 -4.12 0.56
CA ASN A 33 -13.31 -4.72 -0.03
C ASN A 33 -13.28 -4.67 -1.56
N ASP A 34 -12.86 -3.55 -2.12
CA ASP A 34 -12.70 -3.38 -3.55
C ASP A 34 -11.23 -3.11 -3.92
N PHE A 35 -10.69 -3.92 -4.84
CA PHE A 35 -9.31 -3.84 -5.27
C PHE A 35 -9.06 -2.62 -6.16
N PHE A 36 -9.96 -2.34 -7.11
CA PHE A 36 -9.81 -1.22 -8.02
C PHE A 36 -9.95 0.12 -7.31
N GLU A 37 -10.99 0.29 -6.47
CA GLU A 37 -11.14 1.49 -5.64
C GLU A 37 -9.89 1.77 -4.81
N ARG A 38 -9.34 0.74 -4.16
CA ARG A 38 -8.12 0.87 -3.35
C ARG A 38 -6.93 1.30 -4.19
N PHE A 39 -6.85 0.82 -5.44
CA PHE A 39 -5.82 1.20 -6.37
C PHE A 39 -5.92 2.69 -6.73
N VAL A 40 -7.11 3.16 -7.11
CA VAL A 40 -7.37 4.58 -7.41
C VAL A 40 -7.01 5.45 -6.21
N VAL A 41 -7.39 5.06 -4.99
CA VAL A 41 -7.02 5.78 -3.75
C VAL A 41 -5.50 5.86 -3.59
N SER A 42 -4.74 4.85 -3.96
CA SER A 42 -3.27 4.89 -3.90
C SER A 42 -2.69 5.93 -4.87
N ILE A 43 -3.26 6.08 -6.08
CA ILE A 43 -2.86 7.14 -7.01
C ILE A 43 -3.21 8.54 -6.45
N ILE A 44 -4.41 8.69 -5.89
CA ILE A 44 -4.80 9.97 -5.26
C ILE A 44 -3.80 10.39 -4.18
N ARG A 45 -3.31 9.45 -3.38
CA ARG A 45 -2.36 9.68 -2.27
C ARG A 45 -0.95 10.04 -2.70
N GLN A 46 -0.57 9.80 -3.96
CA GLN A 46 0.78 10.14 -4.44
C GLN A 46 1.07 11.64 -4.26
N GLN A 47 2.16 11.97 -3.55
CA GLN A 47 2.73 13.32 -3.43
C GLN A 47 1.78 14.41 -2.89
N VAL A 48 0.77 14.04 -2.10
CA VAL A 48 -0.15 14.99 -1.46
C VAL A 48 -0.31 14.70 0.03
N SER A 49 -0.81 15.69 0.79
CA SER A 49 -1.16 15.48 2.20
C SER A 49 -2.39 14.56 2.34
N MET A 50 -2.53 13.92 3.49
CA MET A 50 -3.70 13.06 3.80
C MET A 50 -5.02 13.83 3.67
N ALA A 51 -5.08 15.08 4.16
CA ALA A 51 -6.28 15.91 4.07
C ALA A 51 -6.68 16.19 2.61
N SER A 52 -5.69 16.52 1.74
CA SER A 52 -5.94 16.73 0.32
C SER A 52 -6.39 15.44 -0.38
N ALA A 53 -5.76 14.31 -0.06
CA ALA A 53 -6.13 13.01 -0.62
C ALA A 53 -7.57 12.61 -0.23
N THR A 54 -7.96 12.82 1.03
CA THR A 54 -9.31 12.53 1.51
C THR A 54 -10.36 13.37 0.77
N ALA A 55 -10.14 14.69 0.67
CA ALA A 55 -11.08 15.57 -0.03
C ALA A 55 -11.20 15.24 -1.53
N THR A 56 -10.09 14.87 -2.19
CA THR A 56 -10.14 14.44 -3.60
C THR A 56 -10.88 13.10 -3.75
N ARG A 57 -10.62 12.14 -2.85
CA ARG A 57 -11.33 10.87 -2.84
C ARG A 57 -12.84 11.07 -2.71
N GLU A 58 -13.30 11.84 -1.73
CA GLU A 58 -14.72 12.10 -1.51
C GLU A 58 -15.37 12.66 -2.77
N ARG A 59 -14.80 13.72 -3.37
CA ARG A 59 -15.34 14.31 -4.60
C ARG A 59 -15.35 13.33 -5.78
N LEU A 60 -14.30 12.53 -5.95
CA LEU A 60 -14.25 11.56 -7.05
C LEU A 60 -15.34 10.48 -6.89
N PHE A 61 -15.53 9.97 -5.68
CA PHE A 61 -16.53 8.93 -5.40
C PHE A 61 -17.97 9.46 -5.45
N GLU A 62 -18.18 10.79 -5.31
CA GLU A 62 -19.47 11.44 -5.56
C GLU A 62 -19.71 11.68 -7.06
N ALA A 63 -18.65 11.96 -7.83
CA ALA A 63 -18.77 12.36 -9.23
C ALA A 63 -18.91 11.18 -10.19
N VAL A 64 -18.28 10.03 -9.90
CA VAL A 64 -18.26 8.86 -10.78
C VAL A 64 -18.37 7.57 -9.99
N GLU A 65 -18.83 6.51 -10.65
CA GLU A 65 -18.68 5.14 -10.15
C GLU A 65 -17.20 4.75 -10.24
N VAL A 66 -16.55 4.50 -9.09
CA VAL A 66 -15.12 4.16 -9.05
C VAL A 66 -14.94 2.65 -9.30
N ALA A 67 -15.28 2.25 -10.52
CA ALA A 67 -15.05 0.95 -11.13
C ALA A 67 -14.31 1.16 -12.46
N PRO A 68 -13.62 0.14 -13.03
CA PRO A 68 -12.88 0.31 -14.28
C PRO A 68 -13.72 0.92 -15.39
N GLU A 69 -14.92 0.39 -15.62
CA GLU A 69 -15.85 0.87 -16.65
C GLU A 69 -16.38 2.27 -16.33
N GLY A 70 -16.65 2.59 -15.07
CA GLY A 70 -17.14 3.91 -14.64
C GLY A 70 -16.07 5.00 -14.84
N ILE A 71 -14.82 4.70 -14.55
CA ILE A 71 -13.70 5.63 -14.83
C ILE A 71 -13.54 5.85 -16.34
N LEU A 72 -13.55 4.78 -17.14
CA LEU A 72 -13.39 4.88 -18.60
C LEU A 72 -14.59 5.56 -19.29
N ALA A 73 -15.76 5.54 -18.69
CA ALA A 73 -16.95 6.24 -19.20
C ALA A 73 -16.99 7.71 -18.83
N ALA A 74 -16.21 8.16 -17.85
CA ALA A 74 -16.17 9.54 -17.41
C ALA A 74 -15.27 10.41 -18.31
N ASP A 75 -15.69 11.63 -18.59
CA ASP A 75 -14.84 12.60 -19.25
C ASP A 75 -13.65 12.99 -18.34
N ASP A 76 -12.47 13.19 -18.91
CA ASP A 76 -11.28 13.62 -18.16
C ASP A 76 -11.52 14.90 -17.34
N GLU A 77 -12.37 15.82 -17.83
CA GLU A 77 -12.73 17.05 -17.13
C GLU A 77 -13.46 16.77 -15.81
N VAL A 78 -14.32 15.76 -15.77
CA VAL A 78 -15.04 15.36 -14.55
C VAL A 78 -14.04 14.83 -13.49
N LEU A 79 -13.08 14.02 -13.91
CA LEU A 79 -12.04 13.49 -13.03
C LEU A 79 -11.13 14.61 -12.50
N GLN A 80 -10.80 15.59 -13.32
CA GLN A 80 -10.00 16.75 -12.94
C GLN A 80 -10.74 17.70 -12.01
N ASP A 81 -12.02 17.95 -12.25
CA ASP A 81 -12.88 18.77 -11.37
C ASP A 81 -13.05 18.13 -9.98
N ALA A 82 -13.03 16.80 -9.90
CA ALA A 82 -12.98 16.08 -8.64
C ALA A 82 -11.64 16.25 -7.89
N GLY A 83 -10.60 16.81 -8.55
CA GLY A 83 -9.32 17.16 -7.95
C GLY A 83 -8.14 16.29 -8.38
N LEU A 84 -8.29 15.46 -9.41
CA LEU A 84 -7.16 14.77 -10.01
C LEU A 84 -6.35 15.76 -10.88
N SER A 85 -5.02 15.71 -10.78
CA SER A 85 -4.17 16.36 -11.76
C SER A 85 -4.31 15.66 -13.12
N ARG A 86 -4.00 16.34 -14.22
CA ARG A 86 -3.96 15.72 -15.56
C ARG A 86 -3.16 14.42 -15.57
N GLN A 87 -2.01 14.41 -14.90
CA GLN A 87 -1.17 13.22 -14.79
C GLN A 87 -1.87 12.08 -14.04
N LYS A 88 -2.53 12.36 -12.90
CA LYS A 88 -3.28 11.35 -12.15
C LYS A 88 -4.51 10.86 -12.91
N THR A 89 -5.19 11.72 -13.66
CA THR A 89 -6.27 11.34 -14.58
C THR A 89 -5.77 10.30 -15.59
N THR A 90 -4.65 10.57 -16.25
CA THR A 90 -4.02 9.59 -17.17
C THR A 90 -3.68 8.28 -16.45
N TYR A 91 -3.12 8.34 -15.25
CA TYR A 91 -2.77 7.13 -14.49
C TYR A 91 -3.98 6.29 -14.10
N VAL A 92 -5.05 6.92 -13.66
CA VAL A 92 -6.29 6.23 -13.29
C VAL A 92 -6.94 5.58 -14.52
N ASN A 93 -6.93 6.24 -15.68
CA ASN A 93 -7.41 5.67 -16.95
C ASN A 93 -6.55 4.46 -17.36
N ASN A 94 -5.22 4.56 -17.33
CA ASN A 94 -4.34 3.44 -17.66
C ASN A 94 -4.58 2.21 -16.76
N ILE A 95 -4.83 2.43 -15.48
CA ILE A 95 -5.16 1.36 -14.53
C ILE A 95 -6.51 0.75 -14.92
N ALA A 96 -7.53 1.56 -15.20
CA ALA A 96 -8.86 1.10 -15.58
C ALA A 96 -8.82 0.27 -16.87
N GLU A 97 -8.11 0.73 -17.91
CA GLU A 97 -7.88 0.01 -19.16
C GLU A 97 -7.22 -1.35 -18.89
N THR A 98 -6.14 -1.37 -18.09
CA THR A 98 -5.42 -2.60 -17.76
C THR A 98 -6.31 -3.60 -17.01
N PHE A 99 -7.13 -3.11 -16.06
CA PHE A 99 -8.06 -3.96 -15.32
C PHE A 99 -9.09 -4.63 -16.26
N VAL A 100 -9.64 -3.87 -17.21
CA VAL A 100 -10.57 -4.41 -18.20
C VAL A 100 -9.87 -5.39 -19.15
N GLU A 101 -8.72 -5.01 -19.70
CA GLU A 101 -8.00 -5.80 -20.71
C GLU A 101 -7.43 -7.10 -20.17
N LYS A 102 -6.81 -7.06 -18.97
CA LYS A 102 -6.15 -8.21 -18.37
C LYS A 102 -7.07 -8.98 -17.40
N GLY A 103 -8.25 -8.45 -17.07
CA GLY A 103 -9.16 -9.03 -16.10
C GLY A 103 -8.59 -9.03 -14.68
N TYR A 104 -7.86 -7.98 -14.29
CA TYR A 104 -7.24 -7.90 -12.99
C TYR A 104 -8.28 -7.88 -11.87
N SER A 105 -8.13 -8.80 -10.95
CA SER A 105 -8.96 -8.95 -9.76
C SER A 105 -8.10 -9.55 -8.64
N ARG A 106 -8.65 -9.68 -7.46
CA ARG A 106 -7.94 -10.36 -6.37
C ARG A 106 -7.68 -11.82 -6.70
N GLU A 107 -8.65 -12.50 -7.32
CA GLU A 107 -8.58 -13.89 -7.73
C GLU A 107 -7.50 -14.10 -8.80
N TYR A 108 -7.33 -13.13 -9.71
CA TYR A 108 -6.27 -13.16 -10.72
C TYR A 108 -4.88 -13.29 -10.10
N PHE A 109 -4.65 -12.61 -8.97
CA PHE A 109 -3.35 -12.54 -8.31
C PHE A 109 -3.13 -13.59 -7.21
N VAL A 110 -4.13 -14.40 -6.84
CA VAL A 110 -4.07 -15.25 -5.64
C VAL A 110 -2.92 -16.24 -5.66
N GLU A 111 -2.63 -16.85 -6.82
CA GLU A 111 -1.58 -17.87 -6.99
C GLU A 111 -0.21 -17.28 -7.40
N MET A 112 -0.13 -15.97 -7.64
CA MET A 112 1.11 -15.33 -8.07
C MET A 112 2.00 -14.98 -6.86
N SER A 113 3.32 -15.04 -7.06
CA SER A 113 4.28 -14.53 -6.08
C SER A 113 4.23 -13.00 -5.99
N ASP A 114 4.65 -12.45 -4.85
CA ASP A 114 4.66 -10.99 -4.63
C ASP A 114 5.55 -10.26 -5.66
N ASP A 115 6.65 -10.86 -6.08
CA ASP A 115 7.51 -10.29 -7.11
C ASP A 115 6.84 -10.29 -8.49
N ALA A 116 6.17 -11.38 -8.87
CA ALA A 116 5.43 -11.44 -10.13
C ALA A 116 4.26 -10.45 -10.15
N ILE A 117 3.59 -10.24 -9.03
CA ILE A 117 2.54 -9.21 -8.89
C ILE A 117 3.14 -7.81 -9.02
N ARG A 118 4.25 -7.55 -8.34
CA ARG A 118 4.95 -6.26 -8.40
C ARG A 118 5.37 -5.92 -9.82
N ASP A 119 5.94 -6.90 -10.54
CA ASP A 119 6.34 -6.74 -11.94
C ASP A 119 5.11 -6.42 -12.81
N ALA A 120 4.03 -7.21 -12.71
CA ALA A 120 2.81 -7.00 -13.48
C ALA A 120 2.16 -5.62 -13.22
N LEU A 121 2.14 -5.17 -11.96
CA LEU A 121 1.55 -3.88 -11.60
C LEU A 121 2.42 -2.69 -12.05
N THR A 122 3.75 -2.83 -11.99
CA THR A 122 4.66 -1.74 -12.40
C THR A 122 4.79 -1.57 -13.92
N GLU A 123 4.28 -2.50 -14.72
CA GLU A 123 4.09 -2.30 -16.16
C GLU A 123 3.05 -1.20 -16.47
N ILE A 124 2.12 -0.93 -15.54
CA ILE A 124 1.10 0.10 -15.72
C ILE A 124 1.73 1.48 -15.56
N SER A 125 1.59 2.32 -16.58
CA SER A 125 2.12 3.70 -16.51
C SER A 125 1.48 4.49 -15.37
N GLY A 126 2.30 5.01 -14.46
CA GLY A 126 1.89 5.71 -13.24
C GLY A 126 1.94 4.85 -11.98
N VAL A 127 2.19 3.56 -12.11
CA VAL A 127 2.33 2.62 -11.00
C VAL A 127 3.80 2.33 -10.74
N GLY A 128 4.35 2.94 -9.71
CA GLY A 128 5.71 2.66 -9.26
C GLY A 128 5.76 1.55 -8.19
N PRO A 129 6.99 1.13 -7.77
CA PRO A 129 7.18 0.10 -6.75
C PRO A 129 6.43 0.38 -5.44
N TRP A 130 6.38 1.63 -4.99
CA TRP A 130 5.62 2.01 -3.79
C TRP A 130 4.12 1.75 -3.95
N THR A 131 3.54 2.11 -5.10
CA THR A 131 2.11 1.85 -5.37
C THR A 131 1.84 0.35 -5.44
N ALA A 132 2.71 -0.43 -6.07
CA ALA A 132 2.60 -1.89 -6.12
C ALA A 132 2.67 -2.52 -4.71
N ASP A 133 3.61 -2.09 -3.86
CA ASP A 133 3.69 -2.55 -2.47
C ASP A 133 2.42 -2.22 -1.68
N MET A 134 1.82 -1.04 -1.90
CA MET A 134 0.54 -0.69 -1.26
C MET A 134 -0.60 -1.62 -1.71
N GLN A 135 -0.61 -2.07 -2.98
CA GLN A 135 -1.61 -3.03 -3.44
C GLN A 135 -1.37 -4.41 -2.82
N LEU A 136 -0.13 -4.87 -2.74
CA LEU A 136 0.21 -6.13 -2.09
C LEU A 136 -0.29 -6.17 -0.64
N ILE A 137 -0.03 -5.11 0.14
CA ILE A 137 -0.42 -5.03 1.56
C ILE A 137 -1.94 -4.85 1.70
N PHE A 138 -2.50 -3.79 1.10
CA PHE A 138 -3.84 -3.31 1.44
C PHE A 138 -4.95 -3.78 0.50
N SER A 139 -4.62 -4.29 -0.69
CA SER A 139 -5.62 -4.84 -1.60
C SER A 139 -5.60 -6.37 -1.61
N LEU A 140 -4.42 -6.97 -1.50
CA LEU A 140 -4.25 -8.42 -1.58
C LEU A 140 -3.99 -9.07 -0.21
N GLY A 141 -3.71 -8.30 0.84
CA GLY A 141 -3.50 -8.81 2.19
C GLY A 141 -2.21 -9.64 2.33
N ARG A 142 -1.19 -9.37 1.49
CA ARG A 142 0.08 -10.11 1.55
C ARG A 142 0.80 -9.85 2.88
N PRO A 143 1.18 -10.89 3.63
CA PRO A 143 1.67 -10.73 5.00
C PRO A 143 3.12 -10.23 5.08
N ASP A 144 3.91 -10.41 4.02
CA ASP A 144 5.37 -10.27 4.08
C ASP A 144 5.95 -9.28 3.08
N VAL A 145 5.36 -8.08 3.01
CA VAL A 145 5.84 -6.98 2.16
C VAL A 145 6.47 -5.89 3.01
N PHE A 146 7.65 -5.42 2.62
CA PHE A 146 8.33 -4.29 3.27
C PHE A 146 8.47 -3.11 2.30
N PRO A 147 7.61 -2.08 2.41
CA PRO A 147 7.57 -0.99 1.45
C PRO A 147 8.64 0.07 1.75
N VAL A 148 9.92 -0.26 1.57
CA VAL A 148 11.06 0.63 1.87
C VAL A 148 11.05 1.94 1.06
N GLY A 149 10.27 2.00 -0.02
CA GLY A 149 10.00 3.22 -0.78
C GLY A 149 9.17 4.25 -0.01
N ASP A 150 8.39 3.81 0.99
CA ASP A 150 7.54 4.67 1.79
C ASP A 150 8.33 5.55 2.78
N LEU A 151 7.97 6.84 2.85
CA LEU A 151 8.67 7.77 3.73
C LEU A 151 8.37 7.51 5.20
N GLY A 152 7.13 7.13 5.55
CA GLY A 152 6.72 6.79 6.90
C GLY A 152 7.49 5.56 7.41
N ILE A 153 7.59 4.51 6.58
CA ILE A 153 8.40 3.32 6.90
C ILE A 153 9.85 3.71 7.22
N ARG A 154 10.47 4.52 6.34
CA ARG A 154 11.87 4.95 6.58
C ARG A 154 12.03 5.84 7.81
N LYS A 155 11.02 6.64 8.15
CA LYS A 155 11.01 7.40 9.40
C LYS A 155 10.87 6.47 10.61
N GLY A 156 9.95 5.53 10.58
CA GLY A 156 9.77 4.53 11.64
C GLY A 156 11.03 3.70 11.86
N MET A 157 11.72 3.30 10.79
CA MET A 157 12.99 2.56 10.90
C MET A 157 14.07 3.35 11.65
N VAL A 158 14.27 4.63 11.35
CA VAL A 158 15.28 5.44 12.05
C VAL A 158 14.87 5.87 13.45
N GLN A 159 13.58 5.78 13.80
CA GLN A 159 13.12 5.94 15.18
C GLN A 159 13.40 4.69 16.03
N LEU A 160 13.32 3.52 15.43
CA LEU A 160 13.59 2.25 16.11
C LEU A 160 15.07 1.89 16.16
N PHE A 161 15.85 2.33 15.18
CA PHE A 161 17.25 1.93 15.01
C PHE A 161 18.13 3.17 14.86
N ASP A 162 18.80 3.56 15.92
CA ASP A 162 19.67 4.76 15.98
C ASP A 162 20.85 4.69 15.00
N ASP A 163 21.24 3.48 14.56
CA ASP A 163 22.34 3.22 13.63
C ASP A 163 21.95 3.29 12.15
N LEU A 164 20.67 3.49 11.81
CA LEU A 164 20.20 3.55 10.43
C LEU A 164 20.13 4.98 9.88
N ASP A 165 20.65 5.17 8.67
CA ASP A 165 20.41 6.37 7.88
C ASP A 165 19.12 6.22 7.04
N ARG A 166 18.25 7.23 7.07
CA ARG A 166 16.98 7.24 6.30
C ARG A 166 17.16 7.07 4.79
N ARG A 167 18.36 7.29 4.26
CA ARG A 167 18.69 7.12 2.85
C ARG A 167 19.17 5.71 2.52
N ASP A 168 19.64 4.98 3.51
CA ASP A 168 20.15 3.62 3.32
C ASP A 168 19.01 2.59 3.30
N ARG A 169 18.36 2.50 2.13
CA ARG A 169 17.27 1.55 1.93
C ARG A 169 17.73 0.09 2.00
N THR A 170 18.96 -0.20 1.61
CA THR A 170 19.53 -1.56 1.65
C THR A 170 19.63 -2.05 3.08
N ALA A 171 20.26 -1.25 3.96
CA ALA A 171 20.35 -1.60 5.37
C ALA A 171 18.96 -1.75 6.03
N MET A 172 17.99 -0.92 5.64
CA MET A 172 16.61 -1.04 6.13
C MET A 172 15.95 -2.36 5.70
N VAL A 173 16.09 -2.76 4.44
CA VAL A 173 15.58 -4.04 3.93
C VAL A 173 16.25 -5.21 4.64
N GLU A 174 17.56 -5.19 4.82
CA GLU A 174 18.30 -6.21 5.56
C GLU A 174 17.79 -6.29 7.01
N ARG A 175 17.65 -5.16 7.69
CA ARG A 175 17.15 -5.10 9.06
C ARG A 175 15.72 -5.64 9.19
N SER A 176 14.87 -5.40 8.20
CA SER A 176 13.47 -5.87 8.18
C SER A 176 13.34 -7.39 8.05
N GLN A 177 14.38 -8.12 7.65
CA GLN A 177 14.34 -9.58 7.53
C GLN A 177 14.04 -10.27 8.88
N ARG A 178 14.36 -9.64 9.99
CA ARG A 178 14.01 -10.12 11.33
C ARG A 178 12.50 -10.29 11.56
N TRP A 179 11.66 -9.59 10.79
CA TRP A 179 10.22 -9.63 10.89
C TRP A 179 9.54 -10.53 9.85
N ALA A 180 10.33 -11.15 8.95
CA ALA A 180 9.77 -12.14 8.04
C ALA A 180 9.26 -13.38 8.83
N PRO A 181 8.09 -13.93 8.46
CA PRO A 181 7.27 -13.67 7.27
C PRO A 181 6.13 -12.65 7.49
N TYR A 182 6.27 -11.69 8.41
CA TYR A 182 5.21 -10.76 8.82
C TYR A 182 5.60 -9.28 8.64
N ARG A 183 6.42 -8.98 7.60
CA ARG A 183 6.91 -7.61 7.35
C ARG A 183 5.82 -6.60 7.04
N SER A 184 4.66 -7.01 6.48
CA SER A 184 3.50 -6.14 6.31
C SER A 184 2.90 -5.69 7.64
N TYR A 185 2.79 -6.62 8.59
CA TYR A 185 2.33 -6.30 9.96
C TYR A 185 3.34 -5.41 10.68
N ALA A 186 4.63 -5.69 10.56
CA ALA A 186 5.70 -4.82 11.07
C ALA A 186 5.57 -3.39 10.53
N SER A 187 5.25 -3.26 9.24
CA SER A 187 5.05 -1.97 8.59
C SER A 187 3.91 -1.16 9.19
N LEU A 188 2.82 -1.80 9.64
CA LEU A 188 1.72 -1.10 10.32
C LEU A 188 2.21 -0.42 11.61
N TYR A 189 3.02 -1.10 12.41
CA TYR A 189 3.59 -0.53 13.64
C TYR A 189 4.61 0.56 13.35
N LEU A 190 5.41 0.43 12.29
CA LEU A 190 6.34 1.48 11.87
C LEU A 190 5.60 2.77 11.49
N TRP A 191 4.46 2.68 10.81
CA TRP A 191 3.64 3.87 10.53
C TRP A 191 3.09 4.49 11.81
N ARG A 192 2.60 3.68 12.77
CA ARG A 192 2.12 4.19 14.07
C ARG A 192 3.21 4.92 14.84
N ALA A 193 4.42 4.39 14.86
CA ALA A 193 5.57 5.05 15.52
C ALA A 193 5.83 6.48 15.00
N THR A 194 5.42 6.80 13.77
CA THR A 194 5.62 8.12 13.16
C THR A 194 4.44 9.08 13.29
N GLU A 195 3.32 8.61 13.83
CA GLU A 195 2.10 9.41 14.06
C GLU A 195 2.06 10.06 15.46
N ALA A 196 3.03 9.71 16.33
CA ALA A 196 3.15 10.19 17.72
C ALA A 196 3.78 11.58 17.81
#